data_6b7fcbfa71f2d612c874a66704870416
#
_entry.id   6b7fcbfa71f2d612c874a66704870416
#
_cell.length_a   1.000
_cell.length_b   1.000
_cell.length_c   1.000
_cell.angle_alpha   90.00
_cell.angle_beta   90.00
_cell.angle_gamma   90.00
#
_symmetry.space_group_name_H-M   'P 1'
#
loop_
_entity.id
_entity.type
_entity.pdbx_description
1 polymer ?
#
loop_
_entity_poly.entity_id
_entity_poly.type
_entity_poly.pdbx_seq_one_letter_code
_entity_poly.pdbx_strand_id
1 'polypeptide(L)'
;MRLVLLRVAVVAVVVAAIGLVVFLPVQFPSVVNTYATIAPVNRWVLAKATDGQLIASTFNYRSGLSEGFRVSTFNPGSSTYFSLSTSLVPGQAVTMGDTIGSIYSTEVAERLIALNGQLAAARSLLAVNATGQKSAIVNEAQQRLQFAKRRRDEHLKVEERTQRLFDQHLIPQGEYDRVQSEANALQDEITIAEANLEAARTGAKPEQLNLVNANIAALVSEIEAVKGRAATYTLTAPISGTIFPTFSADTLLTIAASEYVALIPVRWSDYRRVAATPEPLLTLTGLSQRVTGKVISMNREVQVLHGQEVVIATASLEAPPGDVMPGMLVRCRIHCGSVTAVEYGRQLILSATAVRSLLGGF
;
A
#
# COMPACT_ATOMS: atom_id res chain seq x y z
N MET A 1 0.76 77.13 -23.92
CA MET A 1 2.03 76.91 -23.25
C MET A 1 1.89 76.43 -21.79
N ARG A 2 1.06 77.04 -20.95
CA ARG A 2 0.85 76.61 -19.51
C ARG A 2 0.30 75.20 -19.35
N LEU A 3 -0.60 74.68 -20.20
CA LEU A 3 -1.19 73.35 -20.14
C LEU A 3 -0.19 72.25 -20.52
N VAL A 4 0.77 72.51 -21.41
CA VAL A 4 1.85 71.54 -21.74
C VAL A 4 2.89 71.42 -20.62
N LEU A 5 3.25 72.54 -20.01
CA LEU A 5 4.13 72.56 -18.84
C LEU A 5 3.54 71.83 -17.64
N LEU A 6 2.23 71.99 -17.42
CA LEU A 6 1.55 71.24 -16.33
C LEU A 6 1.55 69.70 -16.57
N ARG A 7 1.33 69.27 -17.81
CA ARG A 7 1.37 67.85 -18.20
C ARG A 7 2.78 67.28 -18.05
N VAL A 8 3.81 68.02 -18.44
CA VAL A 8 5.21 67.60 -18.27
C VAL A 8 5.61 67.51 -16.79
N ALA A 9 5.17 68.47 -15.97
CA ALA A 9 5.42 68.44 -14.52
C ALA A 9 4.72 67.23 -13.86
N VAL A 10 3.49 66.94 -14.23
CA VAL A 10 2.76 65.77 -13.72
C VAL A 10 3.46 64.45 -14.11
N VAL A 11 3.90 64.35 -15.38
CA VAL A 11 4.64 63.18 -15.84
C VAL A 11 5.99 63.04 -15.09
N ALA A 12 6.70 64.12 -14.89
CA ALA A 12 7.96 64.14 -14.15
C ALA A 12 7.77 63.70 -12.67
N VAL A 13 6.71 64.18 -12.02
CA VAL A 13 6.36 63.77 -10.66
C VAL A 13 5.99 62.32 -10.58
N VAL A 14 5.21 61.79 -11.55
CA VAL A 14 4.86 60.38 -11.62
C VAL A 14 6.09 59.50 -11.85
N VAL A 15 6.99 59.91 -12.76
CA VAL A 15 8.26 59.18 -13.01
C VAL A 15 9.17 59.21 -11.77
N ALA A 16 9.26 60.39 -11.10
CA ALA A 16 10.02 60.47 -9.85
C ALA A 16 9.42 59.61 -8.72
N ALA A 17 8.09 59.58 -8.60
CA ALA A 17 7.40 58.73 -7.64
C ALA A 17 7.62 57.24 -7.92
N ILE A 18 7.55 56.83 -9.20
CA ILE A 18 7.86 55.45 -9.61
C ILE A 18 9.33 55.13 -9.34
N GLY A 19 10.25 56.05 -9.67
CA GLY A 19 11.68 55.88 -9.35
C GLY A 19 11.95 55.76 -7.84
N LEU A 20 11.25 56.56 -7.04
CA LEU A 20 11.37 56.49 -5.58
C LEU A 20 10.89 55.13 -5.05
N VAL A 21 9.77 54.63 -5.54
CA VAL A 21 9.24 53.29 -5.17
C VAL A 21 10.17 52.16 -5.60
N VAL A 22 10.84 52.28 -6.74
CA VAL A 22 11.83 51.29 -7.22
C VAL A 22 13.10 51.28 -6.40
N PHE A 23 13.56 52.43 -5.92
CA PHE A 23 14.79 52.56 -5.12
C PHE A 23 14.60 52.43 -3.61
N LEU A 24 13.38 52.56 -3.10
CA LEU A 24 13.09 52.27 -1.71
C LEU A 24 13.14 50.75 -1.45
N PRO A 25 13.82 50.27 -0.39
CA PRO A 25 13.87 48.85 -0.05
C PRO A 25 12.58 48.37 0.64
N VAL A 26 11.43 48.70 -0.02
CA VAL A 26 10.14 48.22 0.47
C VAL A 26 9.94 46.77 0.06
N GLN A 27 9.82 45.92 1.07
CA GLN A 27 9.58 44.50 0.88
C GLN A 27 8.07 44.20 0.92
N PHE A 28 7.56 43.59 -0.12
CA PHE A 28 6.17 43.14 -0.21
C PHE A 28 6.07 41.64 0.09
N PRO A 29 5.08 41.19 0.88
CA PRO A 29 4.90 39.78 1.14
C PRO A 29 4.52 39.05 -0.16
N SER A 30 5.33 38.04 -0.52
CA SER A 30 5.03 37.17 -1.65
C SER A 30 4.13 36.02 -1.16
N VAL A 31 2.90 35.95 -1.69
CA VAL A 31 1.93 34.96 -1.30
C VAL A 31 1.36 34.28 -2.53
N VAL A 32 1.31 32.95 -2.52
CA VAL A 32 0.64 32.16 -3.54
C VAL A 32 -0.71 31.69 -2.97
N ASN A 33 -1.79 32.11 -3.62
CA ASN A 33 -3.14 31.70 -3.25
C ASN A 33 -3.56 30.52 -4.13
N THR A 34 -3.99 29.44 -3.49
CA THR A 34 -4.44 28.21 -4.14
C THR A 34 -5.47 27.49 -3.25
N TYR A 35 -5.90 26.32 -3.68
CA TYR A 35 -6.71 25.44 -2.85
C TYR A 35 -5.88 24.21 -2.51
N ALA A 36 -6.06 23.68 -1.30
CA ALA A 36 -5.46 22.46 -0.86
C ALA A 36 -6.52 21.40 -0.60
N THR A 37 -6.24 20.16 -0.96
CA THR A 37 -7.06 19.01 -0.59
C THR A 37 -6.45 18.36 0.63
N ILE A 38 -7.26 18.16 1.68
CA ILE A 38 -6.82 17.46 2.89
C ILE A 38 -6.83 15.96 2.61
N ALA A 39 -5.73 15.29 2.89
CA ALA A 39 -5.60 13.84 2.79
C ALA A 39 -5.04 13.26 4.08
N PRO A 40 -5.39 12.02 4.46
CA PRO A 40 -4.74 11.35 5.58
C PRO A 40 -3.30 11.02 5.20
N VAL A 41 -2.39 10.98 6.16
CA VAL A 41 -0.99 10.57 5.89
C VAL A 41 -0.97 9.17 5.29
N ASN A 42 -1.64 8.23 5.93
CA ASN A 42 -1.79 6.86 5.45
C ASN A 42 -3.25 6.53 5.21
N ARG A 43 -3.53 5.93 4.07
CA ARG A 43 -4.85 5.43 3.71
C ARG A 43 -4.75 3.98 3.28
N TRP A 44 -5.50 3.12 3.93
CA TRP A 44 -5.66 1.74 3.53
C TRP A 44 -7.03 1.52 2.92
N VAL A 45 -7.06 0.82 1.80
CA VAL A 45 -8.29 0.54 1.05
C VAL A 45 -8.37 -0.96 0.80
N LEU A 46 -9.51 -1.53 1.15
CA LEU A 46 -9.90 -2.88 0.76
C LEU A 46 -10.94 -2.79 -0.35
N ALA A 47 -10.62 -3.32 -1.51
CA ALA A 47 -11.48 -3.31 -2.67
C ALA A 47 -11.70 -4.72 -3.23
N LYS A 48 -12.81 -4.90 -3.92
CA LYS A 48 -13.12 -6.09 -4.70
C LYS A 48 -12.84 -5.79 -6.18
N ALA A 49 -11.99 -6.59 -6.80
CA ALA A 49 -11.74 -6.51 -8.23
C ALA A 49 -12.87 -7.16 -9.04
N THR A 50 -12.94 -6.87 -10.34
CA THR A 50 -13.97 -7.38 -11.26
C THR A 50 -13.97 -8.90 -11.39
N ASP A 51 -12.83 -9.54 -11.17
CA ASP A 51 -12.65 -11.00 -11.14
C ASP A 51 -12.98 -11.64 -9.77
N GLY A 52 -13.45 -10.84 -8.82
CA GLY A 52 -13.80 -11.27 -7.48
C GLY A 52 -12.64 -11.31 -6.47
N GLN A 53 -11.42 -11.03 -6.89
CA GLN A 53 -10.26 -10.95 -6.00
C GLN A 53 -10.42 -9.80 -5.00
N LEU A 54 -9.83 -9.96 -3.80
CA LEU A 54 -9.71 -8.89 -2.83
C LEU A 54 -8.35 -8.23 -2.97
N ILE A 55 -8.36 -6.91 -3.14
CA ILE A 55 -7.17 -6.08 -3.23
C ILE A 55 -7.13 -5.17 -2.00
N ALA A 56 -6.11 -5.32 -1.20
CA ALA A 56 -5.83 -4.44 -0.08
C ALA A 56 -4.60 -3.59 -0.40
N SER A 57 -4.72 -2.28 -0.40
CA SER A 57 -3.62 -1.37 -0.73
C SER A 57 -3.45 -0.30 0.34
N THR A 58 -2.19 0.03 0.65
CA THR A 58 -1.81 1.13 1.54
C THR A 58 -1.13 2.21 0.74
N PHE A 59 -1.62 3.43 0.84
CA PHE A 59 -1.04 4.60 0.19
C PHE A 59 -0.61 5.63 1.24
N ASN A 60 0.64 6.11 1.13
CA ASN A 60 1.17 7.17 1.98
C ASN A 60 1.19 8.49 1.20
N TYR A 61 0.32 9.42 1.60
CA TYR A 61 0.21 10.73 0.94
C TYR A 61 1.36 11.68 1.30
N ARG A 62 2.13 11.41 2.36
CA ARG A 62 3.31 12.22 2.69
C ARG A 62 4.45 11.96 1.72
N SER A 63 4.68 10.69 1.37
CA SER A 63 5.70 10.29 0.39
C SER A 63 5.19 10.29 -1.05
N GLY A 64 3.87 10.21 -1.25
CA GLY A 64 3.24 10.03 -2.56
C GLY A 64 3.39 8.61 -3.11
N LEU A 65 3.74 7.62 -2.27
CA LEU A 65 4.01 6.25 -2.70
C LEU A 65 2.97 5.27 -2.15
N SER A 66 2.72 4.22 -2.91
CA SER A 66 2.04 3.03 -2.41
C SER A 66 3.03 2.20 -1.61
N GLU A 67 2.77 2.01 -0.31
CA GLU A 67 3.65 1.25 0.58
C GLU A 67 3.53 -0.25 0.37
N GLY A 68 2.45 -0.70 -0.24
CA GLY A 68 2.25 -2.10 -0.56
C GLY A 68 0.81 -2.39 -1.00
N PHE A 69 0.66 -3.51 -1.66
CA PHE A 69 -0.65 -4.07 -1.94
C PHE A 69 -0.62 -5.58 -1.71
N ARG A 70 -1.75 -6.13 -1.26
CA ARG A 70 -1.96 -7.56 -1.12
C ARG A 70 -3.14 -7.96 -2.00
N VAL A 71 -2.94 -8.99 -2.80
CA VAL A 71 -4.01 -9.57 -3.60
C VAL A 71 -4.31 -10.95 -3.02
N SER A 72 -5.57 -11.18 -2.67
CA SER A 72 -6.07 -12.49 -2.27
C SER A 72 -6.80 -13.10 -3.45
N THR A 73 -6.15 -14.06 -4.11
CA THR A 73 -6.70 -14.81 -5.24
C THR A 73 -7.45 -16.04 -4.72
N PHE A 74 -8.54 -16.38 -5.39
CA PHE A 74 -9.34 -17.57 -5.10
C PHE A 74 -9.24 -18.53 -6.26
N ASN A 75 -9.11 -19.83 -5.95
CA ASN A 75 -9.08 -20.85 -7.01
C ASN A 75 -10.44 -20.91 -7.72
N PRO A 76 -10.46 -20.93 -9.06
CA PRO A 76 -11.68 -21.16 -9.80
C PRO A 76 -12.32 -22.49 -9.38
N GLY A 77 -13.58 -22.45 -8.94
CA GLY A 77 -14.33 -23.64 -8.48
C GLY A 77 -14.36 -23.85 -6.96
N SER A 78 -13.57 -23.11 -6.17
CA SER A 78 -13.72 -23.12 -4.71
C SER A 78 -14.79 -22.11 -4.27
N SER A 79 -15.70 -22.54 -3.41
CA SER A 79 -16.64 -21.61 -2.77
C SER A 79 -15.90 -20.83 -1.69
N THR A 80 -15.62 -19.57 -2.01
CA THR A 80 -14.94 -18.66 -1.09
C THR A 80 -15.83 -17.45 -0.87
N TYR A 81 -16.05 -17.07 0.37
CA TYR A 81 -16.74 -15.82 0.67
C TYR A 81 -15.94 -14.99 1.69
N PHE A 82 -16.03 -13.69 1.50
CA PHE A 82 -15.46 -12.72 2.42
C PHE A 82 -16.55 -12.17 3.33
N SER A 83 -16.29 -12.11 4.61
CA SER A 83 -17.16 -11.51 5.61
C SER A 83 -16.41 -10.41 6.36
N LEU A 84 -16.94 -9.18 6.31
CA LEU A 84 -16.49 -8.11 7.20
C LEU A 84 -16.94 -8.42 8.62
N SER A 85 -16.14 -8.01 9.59
CA SER A 85 -16.53 -8.08 11.00
C SER A 85 -17.75 -7.20 11.26
N THR A 86 -18.76 -7.77 11.87
CA THR A 86 -20.01 -7.06 12.22
C THR A 86 -19.82 -5.95 13.24
N SER A 87 -18.68 -5.92 13.91
CA SER A 87 -18.33 -4.86 14.89
C SER A 87 -17.83 -3.57 14.23
N LEU A 88 -17.59 -3.56 12.92
CA LEU A 88 -17.05 -2.40 12.22
C LEU A 88 -18.17 -1.43 11.84
N VAL A 89 -18.08 -0.23 12.38
CA VAL A 89 -19.03 0.86 12.10
C VAL A 89 -18.29 2.05 11.50
N PRO A 90 -18.83 2.70 10.46
CA PRO A 90 -18.26 3.95 9.95
C PRO A 90 -18.10 5.00 11.06
N GLY A 91 -16.92 5.66 11.09
CA GLY A 91 -16.56 6.60 12.15
C GLY A 91 -15.86 5.97 13.36
N GLN A 92 -15.82 4.65 13.45
CA GLN A 92 -15.13 3.95 14.54
C GLN A 92 -13.61 4.02 14.36
N ALA A 93 -12.90 4.20 15.48
CA ALA A 93 -11.46 4.06 15.52
C ALA A 93 -11.07 2.57 15.53
N VAL A 94 -10.03 2.23 14.78
CA VAL A 94 -9.44 0.90 14.65
C VAL A 94 -7.96 0.99 14.94
N THR A 95 -7.43 0.01 15.66
CA THR A 95 -5.99 -0.10 15.94
C THR A 95 -5.33 -1.09 14.98
N MET A 96 -4.05 -0.89 14.75
CA MET A 96 -3.25 -1.83 13.96
C MET A 96 -3.33 -3.22 14.59
N GLY A 97 -3.66 -4.23 13.77
CA GLY A 97 -3.83 -5.62 14.21
C GLY A 97 -5.28 -6.04 14.49
N ASP A 98 -6.21 -5.09 14.60
CA ASP A 98 -7.64 -5.41 14.79
C ASP A 98 -8.18 -6.21 13.60
N THR A 99 -9.05 -7.18 13.89
CA THR A 99 -9.65 -8.02 12.86
C THR A 99 -10.70 -7.24 12.08
N ILE A 100 -10.44 -7.08 10.79
CA ILE A 100 -11.33 -6.39 9.83
C ILE A 100 -12.37 -7.35 9.26
N GLY A 101 -11.95 -8.57 8.98
CA GLY A 101 -12.83 -9.57 8.39
C GLY A 101 -12.13 -10.90 8.21
N SER A 102 -12.87 -11.85 7.69
CA SER A 102 -12.36 -13.19 7.41
C SER A 102 -12.77 -13.66 6.03
N ILE A 103 -11.89 -14.40 5.42
CA ILE A 103 -12.13 -15.13 4.17
C ILE A 103 -12.40 -16.58 4.57
N TYR A 104 -13.54 -17.11 4.19
CA TYR A 104 -13.85 -18.52 4.35
C TYR A 104 -13.63 -19.24 3.03
N SER A 105 -12.87 -20.33 3.05
CA SER A 105 -12.63 -21.19 1.90
C SER A 105 -13.04 -22.61 2.24
N THR A 106 -14.01 -23.15 1.48
CA THR A 106 -14.46 -24.56 1.61
C THR A 106 -13.31 -25.51 1.29
N GLU A 107 -12.48 -25.20 0.29
CA GLU A 107 -11.33 -26.00 -0.10
C GLU A 107 -10.35 -26.25 1.08
N VAL A 108 -10.03 -25.17 1.81
CA VAL A 108 -9.12 -25.27 2.98
C VAL A 108 -9.77 -26.05 4.10
N ALA A 109 -11.06 -25.86 4.34
CA ALA A 109 -11.80 -26.62 5.35
C ALA A 109 -11.84 -28.12 5.00
N GLU A 110 -12.17 -28.47 3.75
CA GLU A 110 -12.19 -29.84 3.25
C GLU A 110 -10.80 -30.49 3.30
N ARG A 111 -9.75 -29.73 2.91
CA ARG A 111 -8.37 -30.22 2.98
C ARG A 111 -7.96 -30.55 4.42
N LEU A 112 -8.30 -29.68 5.39
CA LEU A 112 -8.04 -29.94 6.80
C LEU A 112 -8.78 -31.17 7.33
N ILE A 113 -10.03 -31.37 6.92
CA ILE A 113 -10.80 -32.56 7.28
C ILE A 113 -10.15 -33.82 6.71
N ALA A 114 -9.76 -33.78 5.42
CA ALA A 114 -9.11 -34.90 4.76
C ALA A 114 -7.77 -35.26 5.41
N LEU A 115 -6.93 -34.26 5.68
CA LEU A 115 -5.63 -34.46 6.32
C LEU A 115 -5.76 -34.97 7.77
N ASN A 116 -6.73 -34.47 8.54
CA ASN A 116 -6.99 -34.99 9.88
C ASN A 116 -7.49 -36.44 9.84
N GLY A 117 -8.30 -36.81 8.84
CA GLY A 117 -8.70 -38.19 8.58
C GLY A 117 -7.49 -39.08 8.28
N GLN A 118 -6.58 -38.64 7.41
CA GLN A 118 -5.35 -39.37 7.08
C GLN A 118 -4.43 -39.49 8.30
N LEU A 119 -4.30 -38.45 9.12
CA LEU A 119 -3.54 -38.49 10.34
C LEU A 119 -4.12 -39.48 11.36
N ALA A 120 -5.44 -39.50 11.48
CA ALA A 120 -6.12 -40.48 12.34
C ALA A 120 -5.89 -41.93 11.85
N ALA A 121 -5.97 -42.18 10.54
CA ALA A 121 -5.67 -43.47 9.93
C ALA A 121 -4.19 -43.87 10.14
N ALA A 122 -3.24 -42.96 9.96
CA ALA A 122 -1.82 -43.20 10.18
C ALA A 122 -1.52 -43.53 11.65
N ARG A 123 -2.17 -42.84 12.61
CA ARG A 123 -2.07 -43.15 14.04
C ARG A 123 -2.66 -44.51 14.39
N SER A 124 -3.76 -44.89 13.75
CA SER A 124 -4.35 -46.22 13.93
C SER A 124 -3.45 -47.30 13.35
N LEU A 125 -2.83 -47.03 12.18
CA LEU A 125 -1.85 -47.97 11.60
C LEU A 125 -0.59 -48.13 12.49
N LEU A 126 -0.15 -47.04 13.13
CA LEU A 126 0.94 -47.11 14.13
C LEU A 126 0.60 -48.09 15.29
N ALA A 127 -0.65 -48.02 15.76
CA ALA A 127 -1.13 -48.91 16.81
C ALA A 127 -1.19 -50.39 16.38
N VAL A 128 -1.57 -50.64 15.11
CA VAL A 128 -1.68 -51.99 14.54
C VAL A 128 -0.30 -52.56 14.19
N ASN A 129 0.61 -51.74 13.62
CA ASN A 129 1.96 -52.16 13.21
C ASN A 129 2.94 -52.43 14.38
N ALA A 130 2.46 -52.36 15.57
CA ALA A 130 3.21 -52.99 16.70
C ALA A 130 3.44 -54.50 16.51
N THR A 131 2.98 -55.14 15.37
CA THR A 131 3.08 -56.57 15.08
C THR A 131 3.16 -57.02 13.60
N GLY A 132 4.13 -57.00 12.80
CA GLY A 132 4.82 -56.97 11.48
C GLY A 132 4.75 -57.95 10.25
N GLN A 133 5.36 -57.67 8.99
CA GLN A 133 5.58 -58.54 7.75
C GLN A 133 6.70 -58.10 6.76
N LYS A 134 7.10 -58.90 5.63
CA LYS A 134 8.31 -58.76 4.80
C LYS A 134 8.39 -59.25 3.30
N SER A 135 9.37 -58.82 2.52
CA SER A 135 10.42 -59.02 1.50
C SER A 135 10.19 -58.64 0.01
N ALA A 136 9.02 -58.74 -0.61
CA ALA A 136 8.77 -58.18 -1.98
C ALA A 136 8.79 -56.64 -2.00
N ILE A 137 8.75 -56.06 -0.85
CA ILE A 137 8.59 -54.64 -0.54
C ILE A 137 9.86 -53.80 -0.79
N VAL A 138 11.07 -54.42 -0.77
CA VAL A 138 12.36 -53.67 -0.89
C VAL A 138 12.51 -53.00 -2.26
N ASN A 139 12.22 -53.74 -3.33
CA ASN A 139 12.34 -53.18 -4.67
C ASN A 139 11.30 -52.08 -4.93
N GLU A 140 10.09 -52.24 -4.43
CA GLU A 140 9.05 -51.22 -4.54
C GLU A 140 9.44 -49.93 -3.78
N ALA A 141 9.94 -50.09 -2.54
CA ALA A 141 10.39 -48.98 -1.72
C ALA A 141 11.57 -48.23 -2.38
N GLN A 142 12.52 -48.95 -3.02
CA GLN A 142 13.64 -48.34 -3.74
C GLN A 142 13.17 -47.51 -4.96
N GLN A 143 12.18 -48.00 -5.69
CA GLN A 143 11.60 -47.33 -6.81
C GLN A 143 10.84 -46.04 -6.35
N ARG A 144 10.12 -46.13 -5.25
CA ARG A 144 9.41 -44.98 -4.66
C ARG A 144 10.37 -43.87 -4.23
N LEU A 145 11.49 -44.23 -3.60
CA LEU A 145 12.52 -43.29 -3.20
C LEU A 145 13.12 -42.55 -4.44
N GLN A 146 13.43 -43.32 -5.49
CA GLN A 146 13.95 -42.71 -6.72
C GLN A 146 12.93 -41.76 -7.36
N PHE A 147 11.65 -42.07 -7.30
CA PHE A 147 10.58 -41.21 -7.81
C PHE A 147 10.47 -39.91 -7.00
N ALA A 148 10.46 -40.00 -5.67
CA ALA A 148 10.40 -38.84 -4.79
C ALA A 148 11.61 -37.89 -5.01
N LYS A 149 12.83 -38.45 -5.12
CA LYS A 149 14.06 -37.68 -5.39
C LYS A 149 13.97 -36.92 -6.73
N ARG A 150 13.51 -37.57 -7.78
CA ARG A 150 13.35 -36.92 -9.09
C ARG A 150 12.35 -35.75 -9.02
N ARG A 151 11.22 -35.92 -8.35
CA ARG A 151 10.23 -34.83 -8.17
C ARG A 151 10.84 -33.63 -7.45
N ARG A 152 11.65 -33.85 -6.41
CA ARG A 152 12.34 -32.78 -5.69
C ARG A 152 13.36 -32.05 -6.59
N ASP A 153 14.15 -32.81 -7.37
CA ASP A 153 15.13 -32.25 -8.29
C ASP A 153 14.48 -31.39 -9.40
N GLU A 154 13.31 -31.80 -9.88
CA GLU A 154 12.53 -31.00 -10.82
C GLU A 154 12.02 -29.71 -10.19
N HIS A 155 11.54 -29.80 -8.95
CA HIS A 155 11.01 -28.63 -8.22
C HIS A 155 12.11 -27.64 -7.84
N LEU A 156 13.35 -28.08 -7.60
CA LEU A 156 14.50 -27.21 -7.33
C LEU A 156 14.66 -26.09 -8.37
N LYS A 157 14.46 -26.42 -9.65
CA LYS A 157 14.56 -25.43 -10.73
C LYS A 157 13.48 -24.35 -10.63
N VAL A 158 12.32 -24.71 -10.12
CA VAL A 158 11.21 -23.77 -9.89
C VAL A 158 11.54 -22.88 -8.70
N GLU A 159 12.00 -23.49 -7.61
CA GLU A 159 12.40 -22.80 -6.38
C GLU A 159 13.51 -21.77 -6.65
N GLU A 160 14.60 -22.17 -7.35
CA GLU A 160 15.68 -21.26 -7.73
C GLU A 160 15.24 -20.11 -8.65
N ARG A 161 14.28 -20.37 -9.54
CA ARG A 161 13.71 -19.32 -10.39
C ARG A 161 12.86 -18.36 -9.57
N THR A 162 12.00 -18.91 -8.72
CA THR A 162 11.09 -18.15 -7.86
C THR A 162 11.89 -17.31 -6.87
N GLN A 163 12.95 -17.88 -6.28
CA GLN A 163 13.87 -17.13 -5.41
C GLN A 163 14.47 -15.92 -6.14
N ARG A 164 15.01 -16.13 -7.34
CA ARG A 164 15.59 -15.03 -8.14
C ARG A 164 14.56 -13.96 -8.48
N LEU A 165 13.33 -14.35 -8.79
CA LEU A 165 12.25 -13.40 -9.08
C LEU A 165 11.82 -12.65 -7.81
N PHE A 166 11.81 -13.32 -6.67
CA PHE A 166 11.53 -12.72 -5.38
C PHE A 166 12.62 -11.72 -4.96
N ASP A 167 13.89 -12.09 -5.09
CA ASP A 167 15.04 -11.21 -4.80
C ASP A 167 15.03 -9.96 -5.70
N GLN A 168 14.49 -10.09 -6.92
CA GLN A 168 14.27 -8.98 -7.85
C GLN A 168 12.95 -8.24 -7.61
N HIS A 169 12.20 -8.59 -6.57
CA HIS A 169 10.88 -8.01 -6.23
C HIS A 169 9.83 -8.14 -7.36
N LEU A 170 9.95 -9.15 -8.21
CA LEU A 170 9.05 -9.40 -9.34
C LEU A 170 7.84 -10.26 -8.97
N ILE A 171 7.86 -10.90 -7.81
CA ILE A 171 6.74 -11.71 -7.31
C ILE A 171 6.41 -11.34 -5.85
N PRO A 172 5.14 -11.48 -5.43
CA PRO A 172 4.72 -11.23 -4.06
C PRO A 172 5.22 -12.32 -3.10
N GLN A 173 5.36 -11.96 -1.81
CA GLN A 173 5.76 -12.86 -0.72
C GLN A 173 4.94 -14.16 -0.71
N GLY A 174 3.62 -14.06 -0.88
CA GLY A 174 2.74 -15.23 -0.83
C GLY A 174 2.97 -16.25 -1.94
N GLU A 175 3.48 -15.84 -3.10
CA GLU A 175 3.86 -16.76 -4.17
C GLU A 175 5.18 -17.45 -3.85
N TYR A 176 6.13 -16.73 -3.29
CA TYR A 176 7.37 -17.30 -2.79
C TYR A 176 7.11 -18.32 -1.68
N ASP A 177 6.29 -17.95 -0.67
CA ASP A 177 5.96 -18.83 0.47
C ASP A 177 5.25 -20.11 0.01
N ARG A 178 4.41 -20.02 -1.03
CA ARG A 178 3.75 -21.19 -1.63
C ARG A 178 4.76 -22.18 -2.21
N VAL A 179 5.71 -21.68 -3.01
CA VAL A 179 6.75 -22.53 -3.62
C VAL A 179 7.66 -23.14 -2.56
N GLN A 180 7.97 -22.39 -1.51
CA GLN A 180 8.75 -22.89 -0.38
C GLN A 180 8.01 -23.97 0.40
N SER A 181 6.70 -23.81 0.61
CA SER A 181 5.87 -24.82 1.26
C SER A 181 5.80 -26.10 0.44
N GLU A 182 5.72 -26.00 -0.88
CA GLU A 182 5.72 -27.15 -1.79
C GLU A 182 7.09 -27.85 -1.83
N ALA A 183 8.20 -27.10 -1.76
CA ALA A 183 9.54 -27.64 -1.65
C ALA A 183 9.71 -28.47 -0.36
N ASN A 184 9.20 -27.96 0.77
CA ASN A 184 9.22 -28.67 2.03
C ASN A 184 8.41 -29.96 1.99
N ALA A 185 7.20 -29.94 1.38
CA ALA A 185 6.38 -31.13 1.22
C ALA A 185 7.07 -32.22 0.38
N LEU A 186 7.79 -31.84 -0.69
CA LEU A 186 8.58 -32.77 -1.51
C LEU A 186 9.79 -33.32 -0.72
N GLN A 187 10.39 -32.53 0.15
CA GLN A 187 11.47 -33.01 1.02
C GLN A 187 10.96 -34.02 2.04
N ASP A 188 9.78 -33.79 2.63
CA ASP A 188 9.13 -34.73 3.54
C ASP A 188 8.78 -36.04 2.81
N GLU A 189 8.35 -36.00 1.54
CA GLU A 189 8.10 -37.17 0.72
C GLU A 189 9.36 -38.04 0.55
N ILE A 190 10.54 -37.43 0.37
CA ILE A 190 11.83 -38.12 0.32
C ILE A 190 12.12 -38.80 1.66
N THR A 191 11.95 -38.10 2.77
CA THR A 191 12.21 -38.63 4.11
C THR A 191 11.32 -39.86 4.39
N ILE A 192 10.07 -39.79 4.01
CA ILE A 192 9.14 -40.93 4.10
C ILE A 192 9.60 -42.09 3.23
N ALA A 193 10.05 -41.83 2.01
CA ALA A 193 10.50 -42.87 1.09
C ALA A 193 11.83 -43.52 1.55
N GLU A 194 12.74 -42.77 2.18
CA GLU A 194 13.97 -43.27 2.78
C GLU A 194 13.68 -44.18 4.00
N ALA A 195 12.78 -43.75 4.88
CA ALA A 195 12.32 -44.57 6.00
C ALA A 195 11.64 -45.86 5.52
N ASN A 196 10.86 -45.81 4.42
CA ASN A 196 10.28 -46.98 3.78
C ASN A 196 11.33 -47.97 3.33
N LEU A 197 12.36 -47.49 2.62
CA LEU A 197 13.42 -48.34 2.10
C LEU A 197 14.22 -49.01 3.22
N GLU A 198 14.51 -48.26 4.28
CA GLU A 198 15.23 -48.78 5.44
C GLU A 198 14.41 -49.85 6.17
N ALA A 199 13.12 -49.58 6.40
CA ALA A 199 12.19 -50.52 6.97
C ALA A 199 12.08 -51.85 6.16
N ALA A 200 12.04 -51.73 4.83
CA ALA A 200 12.02 -52.86 3.93
C ALA A 200 13.31 -53.71 3.98
N ARG A 201 14.47 -53.07 4.14
CA ARG A 201 15.79 -53.73 4.19
C ARG A 201 16.04 -54.44 5.49
N THR A 202 15.76 -53.84 6.58
CA THR A 202 16.06 -54.38 7.92
C THR A 202 15.01 -55.37 8.37
N GLY A 203 13.75 -55.21 7.91
CA GLY A 203 12.66 -56.11 8.23
C GLY A 203 12.32 -56.19 9.71
N ALA A 204 12.76 -55.23 10.48
CA ALA A 204 12.54 -55.19 11.91
C ALA A 204 11.37 -54.24 12.26
N LYS A 205 10.68 -54.55 13.36
CA LYS A 205 9.57 -53.73 13.88
C LYS A 205 9.90 -52.25 14.12
N PRO A 206 11.10 -51.86 14.57
CA PRO A 206 11.46 -50.45 14.76
C PRO A 206 11.38 -49.61 13.48
N GLU A 207 11.77 -50.16 12.34
CA GLU A 207 11.79 -49.42 11.05
C GLU A 207 10.38 -49.17 10.52
N GLN A 208 9.47 -50.11 10.71
CA GLN A 208 8.07 -49.91 10.36
C GLN A 208 7.42 -48.82 11.23
N LEU A 209 7.75 -48.79 12.52
CA LEU A 209 7.31 -47.75 13.44
C LEU A 209 7.89 -46.39 13.03
N ASN A 210 9.19 -46.33 12.65
CA ASN A 210 9.86 -45.14 12.19
C ASN A 210 9.19 -44.58 10.91
N LEU A 211 8.84 -45.47 9.98
CA LEU A 211 8.10 -45.07 8.76
C LEU A 211 6.75 -44.44 9.08
N VAL A 212 5.94 -45.10 9.92
CA VAL A 212 4.62 -44.56 10.27
C VAL A 212 4.77 -43.26 11.03
N ASN A 213 5.79 -43.14 11.90
CA ASN A 213 6.10 -41.88 12.58
C ASN A 213 6.53 -40.77 11.60
N ALA A 214 7.35 -41.11 10.59
CA ALA A 214 7.73 -40.14 9.54
C ALA A 214 6.49 -39.66 8.75
N ASN A 215 5.58 -40.59 8.42
CA ASN A 215 4.32 -40.22 7.75
C ASN A 215 3.43 -39.34 8.65
N ILE A 216 3.32 -39.66 9.93
CA ILE A 216 2.59 -38.83 10.89
C ILE A 216 3.22 -37.42 10.97
N ALA A 217 4.56 -37.36 11.05
CA ALA A 217 5.27 -36.08 11.07
C ALA A 217 5.00 -35.25 9.82
N ALA A 218 5.05 -35.88 8.63
CA ALA A 218 4.72 -35.21 7.36
C ALA A 218 3.29 -34.68 7.33
N LEU A 219 2.30 -35.49 7.74
CA LEU A 219 0.90 -35.06 7.82
C LEU A 219 0.70 -33.91 8.82
N VAL A 220 1.39 -33.95 9.96
CA VAL A 220 1.36 -32.84 10.93
C VAL A 220 1.92 -31.57 10.31
N SER A 221 3.07 -31.66 9.62
CA SER A 221 3.67 -30.51 8.93
C SER A 221 2.74 -29.94 7.84
N GLU A 222 2.09 -30.79 7.08
CA GLU A 222 1.11 -30.37 6.08
C GLU A 222 -0.11 -29.70 6.71
N ILE A 223 -0.64 -30.28 7.80
CA ILE A 223 -1.75 -29.67 8.56
C ILE A 223 -1.35 -28.28 9.06
N GLU A 224 -0.16 -28.13 9.62
CA GLU A 224 0.32 -26.84 10.10
C GLU A 224 0.52 -25.84 8.93
N ALA A 225 1.01 -26.27 7.78
CA ALA A 225 1.10 -25.43 6.58
C ALA A 225 -0.26 -24.97 6.10
N VAL A 226 -1.27 -25.87 6.09
CA VAL A 226 -2.65 -25.52 5.72
C VAL A 226 -3.29 -24.59 6.75
N LYS A 227 -3.07 -24.82 8.04
CA LYS A 227 -3.51 -23.91 9.12
C LYS A 227 -2.83 -22.54 9.01
N GLY A 228 -1.54 -22.50 8.73
CA GLY A 228 -0.81 -21.25 8.48
C GLY A 228 -1.42 -20.47 7.30
N ARG A 229 -1.78 -21.18 6.24
CA ARG A 229 -2.51 -20.57 5.09
C ARG A 229 -3.89 -20.07 5.52
N ALA A 230 -4.64 -20.87 6.30
CA ALA A 230 -5.94 -20.44 6.83
C ALA A 230 -5.84 -19.19 7.72
N ALA A 231 -4.77 -19.07 8.49
CA ALA A 231 -4.54 -17.87 9.32
C ALA A 231 -4.35 -16.60 8.49
N THR A 232 -3.81 -16.69 7.25
CA THR A 232 -3.71 -15.54 6.34
C THR A 232 -5.07 -15.08 5.79
N TYR A 233 -6.13 -15.86 5.98
CA TYR A 233 -7.49 -15.52 5.60
C TYR A 233 -8.20 -14.63 6.63
N THR A 234 -7.61 -14.44 7.81
CA THR A 234 -8.02 -13.39 8.74
C THR A 234 -7.37 -12.09 8.30
N LEU A 235 -8.19 -11.13 7.89
CA LEU A 235 -7.73 -9.81 7.47
C LEU A 235 -7.68 -8.88 8.67
N THR A 236 -6.50 -8.34 8.94
CA THR A 236 -6.28 -7.39 10.04
C THR A 236 -5.96 -6.01 9.51
N ALA A 237 -6.24 -4.98 10.31
CA ALA A 237 -5.91 -3.60 10.00
C ALA A 237 -4.39 -3.41 9.96
N PRO A 238 -3.80 -2.99 8.84
CA PRO A 238 -2.36 -2.74 8.77
C PRO A 238 -1.95 -1.39 9.35
N ILE A 239 -2.91 -0.49 9.54
CA ILE A 239 -2.71 0.85 10.11
C ILE A 239 -3.77 1.13 11.17
N SER A 240 -3.42 1.95 12.15
CA SER A 240 -4.40 2.53 13.07
C SER A 240 -5.05 3.75 12.42
N GLY A 241 -6.35 3.95 12.64
CA GLY A 241 -7.07 5.07 12.06
C GLY A 241 -8.57 4.98 12.26
N THR A 242 -9.32 5.72 11.47
CA THR A 242 -10.79 5.74 11.50
C THR A 242 -11.34 5.08 10.24
N ILE A 243 -12.43 4.35 10.39
CA ILE A 243 -13.18 3.75 9.28
C ILE A 243 -14.00 4.83 8.60
N PHE A 244 -13.83 4.95 7.28
CA PHE A 244 -14.65 5.84 6.46
C PHE A 244 -15.67 5.06 5.63
N PRO A 245 -16.90 5.58 5.50
CA PRO A 245 -17.89 4.97 4.63
C PRO A 245 -17.42 5.04 3.18
N THR A 246 -17.72 3.99 2.43
CA THR A 246 -17.43 3.91 1.00
C THR A 246 -18.73 3.90 0.22
N PHE A 247 -18.80 4.72 -0.82
CA PHE A 247 -19.96 4.79 -1.71
C PHE A 247 -19.69 4.15 -3.08
N SER A 248 -18.58 3.43 -3.20
CA SER A 248 -18.25 2.64 -4.38
C SER A 248 -18.61 1.18 -4.16
N ALA A 249 -19.22 0.54 -5.14
CA ALA A 249 -19.57 -0.88 -5.09
C ALA A 249 -18.33 -1.79 -4.97
N ASP A 250 -17.20 -1.34 -5.46
CA ASP A 250 -15.97 -2.12 -5.49
C ASP A 250 -15.09 -1.90 -4.24
N THR A 251 -15.28 -0.80 -3.52
CA THR A 251 -14.54 -0.54 -2.27
C THR A 251 -15.35 -1.04 -1.07
N LEU A 252 -14.81 -2.01 -0.36
CA LEU A 252 -15.47 -2.64 0.78
C LEU A 252 -15.24 -1.87 2.08
N LEU A 253 -14.02 -1.34 2.26
CA LEU A 253 -13.62 -0.63 3.47
C LEU A 253 -12.48 0.34 3.18
N THR A 254 -12.50 1.49 3.86
CA THR A 254 -11.37 2.43 3.88
C THR A 254 -11.02 2.77 5.32
N ILE A 255 -9.74 2.64 5.68
CA ILE A 255 -9.19 3.12 6.94
C ILE A 255 -8.24 4.26 6.64
N ALA A 256 -8.38 5.38 7.32
CA ALA A 256 -7.51 6.53 7.19
C ALA A 256 -6.88 6.86 8.55
N ALA A 257 -5.58 7.12 8.54
CA ALA A 257 -4.86 7.59 9.72
C ALA A 257 -5.41 8.92 10.22
N SER A 258 -5.26 9.19 11.50
CA SER A 258 -5.71 10.44 12.14
C SER A 258 -4.80 11.63 11.85
N GLU A 259 -3.62 11.40 11.28
CA GLU A 259 -2.72 12.45 10.81
C GLU A 259 -3.09 12.87 9.39
N TYR A 260 -3.03 14.18 9.13
CA TYR A 260 -3.40 14.75 7.84
C TYR A 260 -2.25 15.50 7.18
N VAL A 261 -2.26 15.52 5.87
CA VAL A 261 -1.41 16.36 5.01
C VAL A 261 -2.29 17.18 4.08
N ALA A 262 -1.78 18.31 3.65
CA ALA A 262 -2.39 19.11 2.60
C ALA A 262 -1.70 18.84 1.26
N LEU A 263 -2.48 18.44 0.26
CA LEU A 263 -2.03 18.30 -1.13
C LEU A 263 -2.40 19.59 -1.87
N ILE A 264 -1.40 20.30 -2.34
CA ILE A 264 -1.53 21.66 -2.84
C ILE A 264 -1.13 21.70 -4.31
N PRO A 265 -2.04 21.88 -5.25
CA PRO A 265 -1.70 22.13 -6.64
C PRO A 265 -1.12 23.55 -6.78
N VAL A 266 0.18 23.64 -7.00
CA VAL A 266 0.92 24.87 -7.27
C VAL A 266 1.05 25.02 -8.77
N ARG A 267 0.59 26.13 -9.33
CA ARG A 267 0.73 26.41 -10.76
C ARG A 267 2.20 26.45 -11.17
N TRP A 268 2.50 25.98 -12.37
CA TRP A 268 3.86 26.00 -12.89
C TRP A 268 4.49 27.40 -12.88
N SER A 269 3.69 28.45 -13.12
CA SER A 269 4.14 29.85 -13.01
C SER A 269 4.61 30.24 -11.62
N ASP A 270 4.04 29.63 -10.58
CA ASP A 270 4.33 29.90 -9.17
C ASP A 270 5.37 28.95 -8.56
N TYR A 271 5.66 27.83 -9.27
CA TYR A 271 6.56 26.79 -8.82
C TYR A 271 7.91 27.33 -8.35
N ARG A 272 8.56 28.18 -9.16
CA ARG A 272 9.88 28.74 -8.84
C ARG A 272 9.88 29.54 -7.55
N ARG A 273 8.79 30.25 -7.25
CA ARG A 273 8.67 31.05 -6.01
C ARG A 273 8.57 30.18 -4.79
N VAL A 274 7.75 29.14 -4.85
CA VAL A 274 7.60 28.20 -3.74
C VAL A 274 8.87 27.38 -3.55
N ALA A 275 9.47 26.89 -4.63
CA ALA A 275 10.69 26.07 -4.58
C ALA A 275 11.94 26.84 -4.11
N ALA A 276 12.01 28.16 -4.36
CA ALA A 276 13.12 28.99 -3.92
C ALA A 276 13.02 29.39 -2.44
N THR A 277 11.86 29.21 -1.81
CA THR A 277 11.66 29.55 -0.40
C THR A 277 12.08 28.41 0.49
N PRO A 278 13.06 28.56 1.37
CA PRO A 278 13.37 27.56 2.37
C PRO A 278 12.20 27.48 3.35
N GLU A 279 11.67 26.24 3.53
CA GLU A 279 10.54 25.94 4.43
C GLU A 279 9.32 26.88 4.21
N PRO A 280 8.64 26.82 3.04
CA PRO A 280 7.48 27.69 2.81
C PRO A 280 6.37 27.35 3.81
N LEU A 281 5.96 28.36 4.57
CA LEU A 281 4.87 28.27 5.51
C LEU A 281 3.53 28.40 4.77
N LEU A 282 2.55 27.66 5.20
CA LEU A 282 1.20 27.77 4.66
C LEU A 282 0.18 28.11 5.75
N THR A 283 -0.88 28.75 5.32
CA THR A 283 -2.04 29.03 6.16
C THR A 283 -3.29 28.54 5.42
N LEU A 284 -4.04 27.65 6.06
CA LEU A 284 -5.33 27.19 5.59
C LEU A 284 -6.43 28.05 6.22
N THR A 285 -7.40 28.42 5.39
CA THR A 285 -8.55 29.23 5.81
C THR A 285 -9.85 28.60 5.28
N GLY A 286 -10.95 28.79 6.03
CA GLY A 286 -12.24 28.16 5.72
C GLY A 286 -12.55 26.93 6.57
N LEU A 287 -11.72 26.64 7.56
CA LEU A 287 -11.95 25.70 8.65
C LEU A 287 -12.46 26.46 9.87
N SER A 288 -12.93 25.76 10.92
CA SER A 288 -13.36 26.36 12.19
C SER A 288 -12.26 27.23 12.82
N GLN A 289 -11.01 26.81 12.65
CA GLN A 289 -9.81 27.54 13.08
C GLN A 289 -8.81 27.70 11.91
N ARG A 290 -7.94 28.68 12.05
CA ARG A 290 -6.82 28.86 11.11
C ARG A 290 -5.77 27.79 11.41
N VAL A 291 -5.45 26.97 10.39
CA VAL A 291 -4.44 25.92 10.48
C VAL A 291 -3.18 26.39 9.77
N THR A 292 -2.04 26.23 10.44
CA THR A 292 -0.73 26.48 9.87
C THR A 292 -0.05 25.15 9.49
N GLY A 293 0.91 25.22 8.61
CA GLY A 293 1.69 24.07 8.21
C GLY A 293 2.94 24.45 7.44
N LYS A 294 3.71 23.42 7.07
CA LYS A 294 4.95 23.60 6.31
C LYS A 294 4.92 22.70 5.07
N VAL A 295 5.38 23.21 3.94
CA VAL A 295 5.58 22.39 2.75
C VAL A 295 6.76 21.45 3.00
N ILE A 296 6.51 20.15 2.92
CA ILE A 296 7.50 19.09 3.15
C ILE A 296 8.19 18.70 1.84
N SER A 297 7.41 18.58 0.78
CA SER A 297 7.90 18.12 -0.51
C SER A 297 7.12 18.74 -1.66
N MET A 298 7.76 18.81 -2.80
CA MET A 298 7.12 19.15 -4.08
C MET A 298 7.41 18.05 -5.08
N ASN A 299 6.38 17.57 -5.75
CA ASN A 299 6.55 16.59 -6.81
C ASN A 299 7.39 17.22 -7.94
N ARG A 300 8.16 16.40 -8.65
CA ARG A 300 8.92 16.82 -9.84
C ARG A 300 8.17 16.57 -11.14
N GLU A 301 6.97 16.06 -11.05
CA GLU A 301 6.09 15.77 -12.16
C GLU A 301 5.06 16.88 -12.32
N VAL A 302 4.94 17.41 -13.53
CA VAL A 302 3.89 18.39 -13.89
C VAL A 302 2.65 17.62 -14.32
N GLN A 303 1.53 17.96 -13.70
CA GLN A 303 0.22 17.40 -14.02
C GLN A 303 -0.67 18.48 -14.60
N VAL A 304 -1.61 18.08 -15.47
CA VAL A 304 -2.61 19.02 -15.99
C VAL A 304 -3.90 18.86 -15.19
N LEU A 305 -4.24 19.88 -14.42
CA LEU A 305 -5.47 19.92 -13.64
C LEU A 305 -6.36 21.06 -14.13
N HIS A 306 -7.56 20.73 -14.60
CA HIS A 306 -8.51 21.73 -15.17
C HIS A 306 -7.88 22.63 -16.25
N GLY A 307 -7.04 22.05 -17.12
CA GLY A 307 -6.36 22.78 -18.19
C GLY A 307 -5.19 23.66 -17.73
N GLN A 308 -4.75 23.56 -16.49
CA GLN A 308 -3.59 24.27 -15.97
C GLN A 308 -2.47 23.29 -15.59
N GLU A 309 -1.24 23.64 -15.92
CA GLU A 309 -0.06 22.92 -15.50
C GLU A 309 0.20 23.20 -14.02
N VAL A 310 0.20 22.14 -13.21
CA VAL A 310 0.41 22.22 -11.77
C VAL A 310 1.44 21.19 -11.31
N VAL A 311 2.11 21.52 -10.23
CA VAL A 311 2.96 20.61 -9.46
C VAL A 311 2.31 20.42 -8.11
N ILE A 312 2.19 19.18 -7.65
CA ILE A 312 1.62 18.89 -6.35
C ILE A 312 2.68 19.10 -5.27
N ALA A 313 2.42 20.01 -4.36
CA ALA A 313 3.19 20.17 -3.13
C ALA A 313 2.46 19.46 -1.98
N THR A 314 3.21 18.76 -1.13
CA THR A 314 2.69 18.12 0.08
C THR A 314 3.15 18.91 1.29
N ALA A 315 2.23 19.22 2.18
CA ALA A 315 2.52 19.97 3.39
C ALA A 315 2.01 19.25 4.65
N SER A 316 2.80 19.33 5.72
CA SER A 316 2.34 18.91 7.05
C SER A 316 1.41 19.97 7.63
N LEU A 317 0.46 19.53 8.43
CA LEU A 317 -0.47 20.39 9.16
C LEU A 317 -0.13 20.36 10.65
N GLU A 318 -0.13 21.54 11.28
CA GLU A 318 0.06 21.68 12.72
C GLU A 318 -1.30 21.70 13.40
N ALA A 319 -1.55 20.72 14.30
CA ALA A 319 -2.75 20.63 15.12
C ALA A 319 -4.06 20.90 14.34
N PRO A 320 -4.41 20.07 13.36
CA PRO A 320 -5.67 20.26 12.64
C PRO A 320 -6.86 20.15 13.60
N PRO A 321 -7.85 21.03 13.50
CA PRO A 321 -9.06 20.94 14.32
C PRO A 321 -9.83 19.64 14.05
N GLY A 322 -10.63 19.18 14.99
CA GLY A 322 -11.36 17.91 14.92
C GLY A 322 -12.44 17.84 13.82
N ASP A 323 -12.77 18.97 13.20
CA ASP A 323 -13.70 19.07 12.06
C ASP A 323 -13.02 18.86 10.70
N VAL A 324 -11.71 18.61 10.66
CA VAL A 324 -10.98 18.31 9.43
C VAL A 324 -11.27 16.88 8.97
N MET A 325 -11.75 16.75 7.74
CA MET A 325 -12.07 15.46 7.14
C MET A 325 -11.26 15.23 5.85
N PRO A 326 -10.87 13.99 5.54
CA PRO A 326 -10.24 13.65 4.26
C PRO A 326 -11.12 14.05 3.08
N GLY A 327 -10.51 14.62 2.05
CA GLY A 327 -11.20 15.09 0.85
C GLY A 327 -11.69 16.54 0.91
N MET A 328 -11.62 17.21 2.05
CA MET A 328 -11.99 18.63 2.15
C MET A 328 -11.09 19.48 1.27
N LEU A 329 -11.74 20.39 0.52
CA LEU A 329 -11.07 21.42 -0.26
C LEU A 329 -11.05 22.74 0.53
N VAL A 330 -9.88 23.22 0.88
CA VAL A 330 -9.67 24.40 1.71
C VAL A 330 -8.83 25.44 0.99
N ARG A 331 -9.07 26.73 1.29
CA ARG A 331 -8.24 27.80 0.75
C ARG A 331 -6.87 27.77 1.41
N CYS A 332 -5.82 27.77 0.59
CA CYS A 332 -4.43 27.72 1.02
C CYS A 332 -3.69 28.98 0.59
N ARG A 333 -2.95 29.55 1.52
CA ARG A 333 -2.00 30.65 1.25
C ARG A 333 -0.60 30.17 1.59
N ILE A 334 0.28 30.12 0.59
CA ILE A 334 1.70 29.78 0.79
C ILE A 334 2.47 31.08 0.90
N HIS A 335 3.18 31.26 1.98
CA HIS A 335 4.03 32.43 2.23
C HIS A 335 5.42 32.15 1.66
N CYS A 336 5.79 32.88 0.61
CA CYS A 336 7.04 32.73 -0.13
C CYS A 336 8.07 33.83 0.23
N GLY A 337 8.04 34.32 1.47
CA GLY A 337 8.94 35.40 1.92
C GLY A 337 8.54 36.77 1.39
N SER A 338 9.52 37.64 1.16
CA SER A 338 9.32 39.01 0.68
C SER A 338 9.99 39.22 -0.68
N VAL A 339 9.39 40.05 -1.52
CA VAL A 339 9.89 40.43 -2.83
C VAL A 339 10.02 41.94 -2.93
N THR A 340 10.90 42.43 -3.82
CA THR A 340 11.04 43.88 -4.09
C THR A 340 9.82 44.42 -4.79
N ALA A 341 9.60 45.73 -4.72
CA ALA A 341 8.49 46.43 -5.39
C ALA A 341 8.45 46.17 -6.90
N VAL A 342 9.61 46.08 -7.53
CA VAL A 342 9.75 45.80 -8.98
C VAL A 342 9.26 44.40 -9.31
N GLU A 343 9.70 43.42 -8.55
CA GLU A 343 9.31 42.02 -8.75
C GLU A 343 7.82 41.78 -8.41
N TYR A 344 7.31 42.47 -7.39
CA TYR A 344 5.89 42.45 -7.06
C TYR A 344 5.03 43.05 -8.21
N GLY A 345 5.45 44.19 -8.79
CA GLY A 345 4.79 44.80 -9.96
C GLY A 345 4.80 43.86 -11.17
N ARG A 346 5.93 43.23 -11.46
CA ARG A 346 6.05 42.22 -12.53
C ARG A 346 5.09 41.04 -12.32
N GLN A 347 4.98 40.55 -11.09
CA GLN A 347 4.06 39.45 -10.75
C GLN A 347 2.58 39.86 -10.95
N LEU A 348 2.22 41.10 -10.59
CA LEU A 348 0.87 41.64 -10.83
C LEU A 348 0.53 41.67 -12.30
N ILE A 349 1.44 42.16 -13.14
CA ILE A 349 1.24 42.25 -14.60
C ILE A 349 1.10 40.85 -15.20
N LEU A 350 1.95 39.90 -14.82
CA LEU A 350 1.89 38.51 -15.30
C LEU A 350 0.60 37.81 -14.87
N SER A 351 0.13 38.05 -13.65
CA SER A 351 -1.14 37.49 -13.18
C SER A 351 -2.35 38.07 -13.91
N ALA A 352 -2.33 39.37 -14.22
CA ALA A 352 -3.38 40.06 -14.97
C ALA A 352 -3.45 39.61 -16.45
N THR A 353 -2.30 39.36 -17.07
CA THR A 353 -2.23 38.84 -18.44
C THR A 353 -2.70 37.41 -18.56
N ALA A 354 -2.38 36.53 -17.55
CA ALA A 354 -2.88 35.17 -17.50
C ALA A 354 -4.42 35.09 -17.36
N VAL A 355 -5.03 36.03 -16.62
CA VAL A 355 -6.49 36.11 -16.51
C VAL A 355 -7.11 36.57 -17.84
N ARG A 356 -6.46 37.46 -18.58
CA ARG A 356 -6.95 37.99 -19.86
C ARG A 356 -6.91 36.93 -20.97
N SER A 357 -5.94 36.03 -20.97
CA SER A 357 -5.87 34.91 -21.93
C SER A 357 -6.95 33.84 -21.69
N LEU A 358 -7.47 33.73 -20.47
CA LEU A 358 -8.57 32.82 -20.11
C LEU A 358 -9.96 33.42 -20.50
N LEU A 359 -10.08 34.74 -20.52
CA LEU A 359 -11.34 35.45 -20.90
C LEU A 359 -11.43 35.79 -22.38
N GLY A 360 -10.32 35.69 -23.13
CA GLY A 360 -10.26 36.03 -24.56
C GLY A 360 -10.41 34.84 -25.51
N GLY A 361 -10.79 33.68 -25.01
CA GLY A 361 -10.97 32.43 -25.76
C GLY A 361 -12.44 32.02 -25.93
N PHE A 362 -13.36 33.02 -26.09
CA PHE A 362 -14.74 32.79 -26.54
C PHE A 362 -14.95 33.49 -27.86
#